data_7477513855f7cb4776faf27fef96621b
#
_entry.id   7477513855f7cb4776faf27fef96621b
#
_cell.length_a   1.000
_cell.length_b   1.000
_cell.length_c   1.000
_cell.angle_alpha   90.00
_cell.angle_beta   90.00
_cell.angle_gamma   90.00
#
_symmetry.space_group_name_H-M   'P 1'
#
loop_
_entity.id
_entity.type
_entity.pdbx_description
1 polymer ?
#
loop_
_entity_poly.entity_id
_entity_poly.type
_entity_poly.pdbx_seq_one_letter_code
_entity_poly.pdbx_strand_id
1 'polypeptide(L)'
;ANGLGTFGSSSSIVAESTATYNGTTLQLTTSGGGLKLDGLASSDVNTLDDYEEGTFTGGLTAASGTITVNGSYDQLAYTKIGRLVSICGTLEMGSVSSPTGALTLTGLPFTSASSGTGAPERSARIGFFFFAGGLVSGEPDWFGTINEGTATASLRYGAGGTGSGGSSPANQIDGGSFMQFSMSYIAAT
;
A
#
# COMPACT_ATOMS: atom_id res chain seq x y z
N ALA A 1 9.60 -11.79 39.68
CA ALA A 1 9.42 -11.42 38.28
C ALA A 1 10.80 -11.31 37.62
N ASN A 2 11.04 -12.10 36.59
CA ASN A 2 12.31 -12.07 35.87
C ASN A 2 12.18 -10.99 34.78
N GLY A 3 12.60 -9.76 35.05
CA GLY A 3 12.69 -8.70 34.06
C GLY A 3 13.81 -8.98 33.06
N LEU A 4 13.64 -8.50 31.85
CA LEU A 4 14.69 -8.51 30.85
C LEU A 4 15.81 -7.57 31.32
N GLY A 5 17.01 -8.13 31.50
CA GLY A 5 18.19 -7.33 31.87
C GLY A 5 18.73 -6.60 30.64
N THR A 6 18.87 -5.28 30.71
CA THR A 6 19.55 -4.49 29.69
C THR A 6 20.90 -4.02 30.22
N PHE A 7 21.92 -3.95 29.35
CA PHE A 7 23.21 -3.37 29.68
C PHE A 7 23.18 -1.88 29.39
N GLY A 8 23.25 -1.07 30.43
CA GLY A 8 23.54 0.35 30.29
C GLY A 8 24.99 0.56 29.85
N SER A 9 25.34 1.78 29.46
CA SER A 9 26.65 2.15 28.90
C SER A 9 27.87 1.94 29.83
N SER A 10 27.67 1.40 31.03
CA SER A 10 28.72 1.11 31.99
C SER A 10 28.36 -0.11 32.85
N SER A 11 28.43 -1.29 32.27
CA SER A 11 28.49 -2.58 32.99
C SER A 11 27.37 -2.85 34.01
N SER A 12 26.27 -2.13 34.02
CA SER A 12 25.12 -2.42 34.88
C SER A 12 23.98 -3.06 34.12
N ILE A 13 23.46 -4.15 34.64
CA ILE A 13 22.20 -4.74 34.17
C ILE A 13 21.07 -3.99 34.89
N VAL A 14 20.24 -3.28 34.12
CA VAL A 14 19.03 -2.66 34.65
C VAL A 14 17.88 -3.65 34.41
N ALA A 15 17.19 -4.02 35.47
CA ALA A 15 16.01 -4.87 35.34
C ALA A 15 14.79 -4.01 34.95
N GLU A 16 14.23 -4.28 33.78
CA GLU A 16 13.02 -3.61 33.31
C GLU A 16 11.78 -4.38 33.80
N SER A 17 11.00 -3.74 34.68
CA SER A 17 9.80 -4.35 35.24
C SER A 17 8.63 -4.51 34.27
N THR A 18 8.71 -3.80 33.14
CA THR A 18 7.65 -3.72 32.13
C THR A 18 7.87 -4.63 30.92
N ALA A 19 9.08 -5.21 30.80
CA ALA A 19 9.41 -6.22 29.81
C ALA A 19 9.80 -7.53 30.53
N THR A 20 9.04 -8.59 30.36
CA THR A 20 9.27 -9.86 31.03
C THR A 20 9.39 -10.99 30.01
N TYR A 21 10.26 -11.97 30.35
CA TYR A 21 10.41 -13.19 29.55
C TYR A 21 10.23 -14.41 30.49
N ASN A 22 9.30 -15.29 30.15
CA ASN A 22 8.99 -16.48 30.98
C ASN A 22 9.60 -17.78 30.44
N GLY A 23 10.56 -17.69 29.52
CA GLY A 23 11.16 -18.84 28.84
C GLY A 23 10.47 -19.19 27.50
N THR A 24 9.29 -18.67 27.27
CA THR A 24 8.50 -18.93 26.04
C THR A 24 8.01 -17.65 25.39
N THR A 25 7.63 -16.65 26.20
CA THR A 25 6.98 -15.42 25.72
C THR A 25 7.70 -14.19 26.25
N LEU A 26 8.02 -13.23 25.38
CA LEU A 26 8.37 -11.86 25.73
C LEU A 26 7.07 -11.06 25.89
N GLN A 27 6.85 -10.52 27.09
CA GLN A 27 5.66 -9.74 27.41
C GLN A 27 6.03 -8.30 27.75
N LEU A 28 5.37 -7.33 27.12
CA LEU A 28 5.43 -5.92 27.43
C LEU A 28 4.15 -5.56 28.18
N THR A 29 4.27 -5.16 29.46
CA THR A 29 3.13 -5.02 30.38
C THR A 29 2.69 -3.58 30.61
N THR A 30 3.33 -2.59 30.00
CA THR A 30 2.98 -1.17 30.13
C THR A 30 1.85 -0.81 29.17
N SER A 31 0.84 -0.08 29.66
CA SER A 31 -0.19 0.50 28.79
C SER A 31 0.47 1.42 27.75
N GLY A 32 0.22 1.17 26.48
CA GLY A 32 0.89 1.87 25.37
C GLY A 32 2.31 1.36 25.07
N GLY A 33 2.78 0.33 25.78
CA GLY A 33 4.06 -0.33 25.48
C GLY A 33 3.95 -1.14 24.18
N GLY A 34 4.98 -1.09 23.36
CA GLY A 34 5.07 -1.82 22.10
C GLY A 34 6.51 -2.19 21.77
N LEU A 35 6.69 -3.02 20.78
CA LEU A 35 7.99 -3.30 20.19
C LEU A 35 8.24 -2.27 19.09
N LYS A 36 9.23 -1.40 19.29
CA LYS A 36 9.64 -0.43 18.30
C LYS A 36 10.53 -1.13 17.28
N LEU A 37 10.08 -1.17 16.03
CA LEU A 37 10.75 -1.83 14.92
C LEU A 37 11.34 -0.82 13.91
N ASP A 38 11.44 0.45 14.29
CA ASP A 38 12.11 1.47 13.50
C ASP A 38 13.61 1.45 13.78
N GLY A 39 14.38 1.14 12.83
CA GLY A 39 15.80 1.04 13.02
C GLY A 39 16.53 0.61 11.76
N LEU A 40 17.76 0.14 11.94
CA LEU A 40 18.53 -0.41 10.84
C LEU A 40 17.94 -1.75 10.42
N ALA A 41 17.70 -1.90 9.11
CA ALA A 41 17.28 -3.16 8.54
C ALA A 41 18.24 -4.29 8.95
N SER A 42 17.71 -5.39 9.43
CA SER A 42 18.49 -6.58 9.73
C SER A 42 18.86 -7.32 8.45
N SER A 43 20.08 -7.80 8.37
CA SER A 43 20.48 -8.73 7.31
C SER A 43 20.00 -10.17 7.56
N ASP A 44 19.48 -10.46 8.74
CA ASP A 44 18.92 -11.77 9.07
C ASP A 44 17.49 -11.88 8.55
N VAL A 45 17.26 -12.84 7.66
CA VAL A 45 15.96 -13.09 7.00
C VAL A 45 14.84 -13.51 7.97
N ASN A 46 15.17 -13.88 9.20
CA ASN A 46 14.21 -14.26 10.22
C ASN A 46 13.87 -13.11 11.20
N THR A 47 14.49 -11.96 11.04
CA THR A 47 14.19 -10.79 11.88
C THR A 47 13.01 -10.03 11.32
N LEU A 48 11.98 -9.81 12.16
CA LEU A 48 10.91 -8.88 11.85
C LEU A 48 11.42 -7.47 12.13
N ASP A 49 11.74 -6.74 11.09
CA ASP A 49 12.18 -5.35 11.15
C ASP A 49 11.32 -4.47 10.25
N ASP A 50 11.55 -3.16 10.31
CA ASP A 50 10.96 -2.17 9.40
C ASP A 50 9.41 -2.22 9.35
N TYR A 51 8.77 -2.11 10.54
CA TYR A 51 7.34 -1.85 10.63
C TYR A 51 7.08 -0.35 10.56
N GLU A 52 6.25 0.07 9.64
CA GLU A 52 5.75 1.43 9.62
C GLU A 52 4.30 1.50 9.12
N GLU A 53 3.58 2.50 9.58
CA GLU A 53 2.23 2.81 9.14
C GLU A 53 2.09 4.32 8.96
N GLY A 54 1.20 4.73 8.09
CA GLY A 54 0.98 6.15 7.82
C GLY A 54 -0.05 6.40 6.74
N THR A 55 -0.03 7.62 6.27
CA THR A 55 -0.87 8.07 5.16
C THR A 55 -0.03 8.58 4.00
N PHE A 56 -0.60 8.57 2.81
CA PHE A 56 0.00 9.12 1.61
C PHE A 56 -1.07 9.79 0.75
N THR A 57 -0.67 10.77 -0.04
CA THR A 57 -1.58 11.43 -0.98
C THR A 57 -1.66 10.64 -2.27
N GLY A 58 -2.83 10.11 -2.56
CA GLY A 58 -3.11 9.39 -3.79
C GLY A 58 -3.62 10.31 -4.90
N GLY A 59 -3.31 9.98 -6.13
CA GLY A 59 -3.81 10.67 -7.32
C GLY A 59 -4.26 9.69 -8.38
N LEU A 60 -5.08 10.18 -9.32
CA LEU A 60 -5.53 9.41 -10.47
C LEU A 60 -5.24 10.20 -11.74
N THR A 61 -4.60 9.58 -12.72
CA THR A 61 -4.27 10.22 -13.99
C THR A 61 -4.73 9.39 -15.17
N ALA A 62 -5.15 10.08 -16.23
CA ALA A 62 -5.47 9.50 -17.53
C ALA A 62 -4.32 9.74 -18.52
N ALA A 63 -4.26 8.94 -19.58
CA ALA A 63 -3.29 9.15 -20.66
C ALA A 63 -3.53 10.48 -21.41
N SER A 64 -4.78 10.94 -21.46
CA SER A 64 -5.16 12.25 -22.00
C SER A 64 -6.40 12.78 -21.25
N GLY A 65 -6.59 14.10 -21.27
CA GLY A 65 -7.60 14.76 -20.45
C GLY A 65 -7.12 14.95 -19.02
N THR A 66 -8.04 15.32 -18.12
CA THR A 66 -7.71 15.64 -16.73
C THR A 66 -8.66 14.96 -15.76
N ILE A 67 -8.11 14.40 -14.70
CA ILE A 67 -8.84 13.93 -13.53
C ILE A 67 -8.25 14.66 -12.33
N THR A 68 -9.08 15.38 -11.57
CA THR A 68 -8.66 16.04 -10.34
C THR A 68 -9.32 15.34 -9.16
N VAL A 69 -8.50 14.79 -8.27
CA VAL A 69 -8.98 14.17 -7.03
C VAL A 69 -9.39 15.27 -6.05
N ASN A 70 -10.47 15.06 -5.32
CA ASN A 70 -10.91 15.94 -4.25
C ASN A 70 -9.95 15.83 -3.06
N GLY A 71 -9.32 16.94 -2.68
CA GLY A 71 -8.31 16.98 -1.61
C GLY A 71 -8.82 16.61 -0.21
N SER A 72 -10.14 16.47 -0.03
CA SER A 72 -10.72 15.92 1.20
C SER A 72 -10.75 14.40 1.22
N TYR A 73 -10.46 13.73 0.09
CA TYR A 73 -10.51 12.29 -0.12
C TYR A 73 -9.28 11.75 -0.85
N ASP A 74 -8.14 12.41 -0.73
CA ASP A 74 -6.88 11.99 -1.35
C ASP A 74 -5.89 11.35 -0.37
N GLN A 75 -6.20 11.35 0.93
CA GLN A 75 -5.37 10.74 1.96
C GLN A 75 -5.71 9.26 2.11
N LEU A 76 -4.76 8.42 1.78
CA LEU A 76 -4.86 6.96 1.79
C LEU A 76 -3.97 6.40 2.88
N ALA A 77 -4.32 5.23 3.41
CA ALA A 77 -3.55 4.58 4.47
C ALA A 77 -2.61 3.51 3.92
N TYR A 78 -1.49 3.32 4.59
CA TYR A 78 -0.60 2.19 4.35
C TYR A 78 -0.09 1.57 5.65
N THR A 79 0.26 0.30 5.55
CA THR A 79 1.07 -0.43 6.54
C THR A 79 2.18 -1.16 5.78
N LYS A 80 3.41 -1.04 6.27
CA LYS A 80 4.58 -1.72 5.73
C LYS A 80 5.20 -2.63 6.79
N ILE A 81 5.51 -3.85 6.42
CA ILE A 81 6.23 -4.82 7.26
C ILE A 81 7.36 -5.40 6.43
N GLY A 82 8.57 -5.07 6.77
CA GLY A 82 9.70 -5.34 5.89
C GLY A 82 9.47 -4.72 4.52
N ARG A 83 9.45 -5.52 3.48
CA ARG A 83 9.17 -5.06 2.11
C ARG A 83 7.70 -5.14 1.70
N LEU A 84 6.86 -5.80 2.49
CA LEU A 84 5.43 -5.91 2.19
C LEU A 84 4.71 -4.62 2.54
N VAL A 85 4.11 -3.99 1.55
CA VAL A 85 3.28 -2.79 1.70
C VAL A 85 1.84 -3.16 1.42
N SER A 86 0.96 -2.86 2.35
CA SER A 86 -0.50 -2.92 2.18
C SER A 86 -1.05 -1.51 2.14
N ILE A 87 -1.87 -1.18 1.16
CA ILE A 87 -2.51 0.11 1.00
C ILE A 87 -4.02 -0.03 0.88
N CYS A 88 -4.75 0.93 1.40
CA CYS A 88 -6.21 1.00 1.25
C CYS A 88 -6.71 2.44 1.35
N GLY A 89 -7.90 2.66 0.82
CA GLY A 89 -8.57 3.94 0.99
C GLY A 89 -9.63 4.22 -0.05
N THR A 90 -10.07 5.47 -0.04
CA THR A 90 -11.09 5.99 -0.96
C THR A 90 -10.57 7.27 -1.61
N LEU A 91 -10.66 7.35 -2.94
CA LEU A 91 -10.47 8.58 -3.70
C LEU A 91 -11.82 9.05 -4.25
N GLU A 92 -12.08 10.35 -4.21
CA GLU A 92 -13.19 10.98 -4.90
C GLU A 92 -12.67 11.81 -6.08
N MET A 93 -13.28 11.65 -7.25
CA MET A 93 -12.98 12.46 -8.42
C MET A 93 -13.75 13.77 -8.35
N GLY A 94 -13.10 14.84 -7.90
CA GLY A 94 -13.71 16.16 -7.73
C GLY A 94 -14.10 16.81 -9.06
N SER A 95 -13.26 16.67 -10.10
CA SER A 95 -13.58 17.10 -11.44
C SER A 95 -12.87 16.25 -12.49
N VAL A 96 -13.54 16.12 -13.65
CA VAL A 96 -13.08 15.30 -14.77
C VAL A 96 -13.31 16.04 -16.06
N SER A 97 -12.31 16.08 -16.96
CA SER A 97 -12.43 16.71 -18.28
C SER A 97 -11.89 15.79 -19.36
N SER A 98 -12.80 15.15 -20.08
CA SER A 98 -12.55 14.29 -21.25
C SER A 98 -11.37 13.31 -21.06
N PRO A 99 -11.30 12.52 -19.99
CA PRO A 99 -10.21 11.59 -19.77
C PRO A 99 -10.29 10.45 -20.77
N THR A 100 -9.16 10.05 -21.32
CA THR A 100 -9.08 8.94 -22.28
C THR A 100 -7.84 8.09 -22.07
N GLY A 101 -7.89 6.84 -22.56
CA GLY A 101 -6.77 5.93 -22.56
C GLY A 101 -6.51 5.27 -21.20
N ALA A 102 -5.26 4.99 -20.90
CA ALA A 102 -4.86 4.32 -19.69
C ALA A 102 -5.21 5.14 -18.44
N LEU A 103 -5.58 4.46 -17.36
CA LEU A 103 -5.85 5.04 -16.06
C LEU A 103 -4.80 4.56 -15.07
N THR A 104 -4.21 5.48 -14.33
CA THR A 104 -3.09 5.20 -13.42
C THR A 104 -3.33 5.82 -12.05
N LEU A 105 -3.29 4.98 -11.01
CA LEU A 105 -3.16 5.42 -9.62
C LEU A 105 -1.72 5.85 -9.38
N THR A 106 -1.52 7.03 -8.83
CA THR A 106 -0.21 7.65 -8.56
C THR A 106 -0.02 7.96 -7.09
N GLY A 107 1.20 8.22 -6.68
CA GLY A 107 1.52 8.63 -5.31
C GLY A 107 1.65 7.48 -4.33
N LEU A 108 1.88 6.23 -4.78
CA LEU A 108 2.13 5.11 -3.85
C LEU A 108 3.27 5.47 -2.88
N PRO A 109 3.18 5.06 -1.60
CA PRO A 109 4.11 5.50 -0.56
C PRO A 109 5.55 5.02 -0.78
N PHE A 110 5.72 3.91 -1.46
CA PHE A 110 7.02 3.32 -1.78
C PHE A 110 7.09 2.88 -3.23
N THR A 111 8.27 3.05 -3.83
CA THR A 111 8.55 2.45 -5.14
C THR A 111 8.44 0.94 -5.05
N SER A 112 7.75 0.33 -5.98
CA SER A 112 7.63 -1.13 -6.04
C SER A 112 8.95 -1.78 -6.46
N ALA A 113 9.18 -3.00 -6.01
CA ALA A 113 10.32 -3.78 -6.47
C ALA A 113 10.29 -3.95 -8.00
N SER A 114 11.46 -3.78 -8.61
CA SER A 114 11.71 -4.15 -10.00
C SER A 114 12.45 -5.47 -10.00
N SER A 115 11.72 -6.52 -10.27
CA SER A 115 12.28 -7.85 -10.33
C SER A 115 12.50 -8.22 -11.79
N GLY A 116 13.68 -8.27 -12.28
CA GLY A 116 14.00 -8.66 -13.65
C GLY A 116 13.25 -9.92 -14.15
N THR A 117 13.43 -10.31 -15.36
CA THR A 117 12.76 -11.46 -15.99
C THR A 117 12.96 -12.74 -15.15
N GLY A 118 11.88 -13.34 -14.69
CA GLY A 118 11.92 -14.62 -13.96
C GLY A 118 11.94 -14.53 -12.43
N ALA A 119 11.96 -13.33 -11.84
CA ALA A 119 11.87 -13.21 -10.39
C ALA A 119 10.45 -13.49 -9.87
N PRO A 120 10.32 -14.18 -8.72
CA PRO A 120 9.00 -14.59 -8.20
C PRO A 120 8.12 -13.41 -7.79
N GLU A 121 8.70 -12.24 -7.59
CA GLU A 121 7.98 -11.04 -7.17
C GLU A 121 7.33 -10.27 -8.33
N ARG A 122 7.58 -10.69 -9.56
CA ARG A 122 7.24 -9.93 -10.76
C ARG A 122 5.76 -9.83 -11.08
N SER A 123 4.97 -10.80 -10.77
CA SER A 123 3.70 -10.98 -11.50
C SER A 123 2.42 -10.93 -10.68
N ALA A 124 2.46 -10.74 -9.37
CA ALA A 124 1.32 -11.09 -8.53
C ALA A 124 0.68 -9.93 -7.76
N ARG A 125 0.66 -8.74 -8.38
CA ARG A 125 0.20 -7.58 -7.63
C ARG A 125 -1.06 -6.99 -8.20
N ILE A 126 -2.13 -7.71 -7.94
CA ILE A 126 -3.48 -7.34 -8.33
C ILE A 126 -4.22 -6.85 -7.10
N GLY A 127 -4.82 -5.67 -7.19
CA GLY A 127 -5.72 -5.13 -6.18
C GLY A 127 -7.14 -5.06 -6.70
N PHE A 128 -8.10 -5.17 -5.79
CA PHE A 128 -9.50 -4.92 -6.10
C PHE A 128 -9.82 -3.44 -5.99
N PHE A 129 -10.59 -2.96 -6.96
CA PHE A 129 -11.09 -1.60 -7.03
C PHE A 129 -12.60 -1.63 -7.22
N PHE A 130 -13.29 -0.89 -6.38
CA PHE A 130 -14.72 -0.69 -6.48
C PHE A 130 -15.00 0.77 -6.78
N PHE A 131 -15.78 1.04 -7.82
CA PHE A 131 -16.25 2.38 -8.11
C PHE A 131 -17.71 2.51 -7.71
N ALA A 132 -18.03 3.51 -6.90
CA ALA A 132 -19.39 3.85 -6.50
C ALA A 132 -19.80 5.15 -7.17
N GLY A 133 -20.85 5.09 -8.00
CA GLY A 133 -21.38 6.24 -8.73
C GLY A 133 -20.48 6.76 -9.85
N GLY A 134 -21.06 7.52 -10.78
CA GLY A 134 -20.30 8.30 -11.75
C GLY A 134 -19.50 7.53 -12.82
N LEU A 135 -19.76 6.24 -13.04
CA LEU A 135 -19.22 5.55 -14.21
C LEU A 135 -20.12 5.79 -15.43
N VAL A 136 -19.50 6.05 -16.57
CA VAL A 136 -20.22 6.43 -17.80
C VAL A 136 -21.04 5.29 -18.39
N SER A 137 -20.67 4.02 -18.13
CA SER A 137 -21.44 2.85 -18.58
C SER A 137 -21.12 1.59 -17.77
N GLY A 138 -22.09 0.69 -17.74
CA GLY A 138 -22.20 -0.57 -17.00
C GLY A 138 -20.91 -1.21 -16.51
N GLU A 139 -20.87 -1.42 -15.24
CA GLU A 139 -19.71 -1.71 -14.40
C GLU A 139 -19.06 -3.01 -14.66
N PRO A 140 -17.94 -3.02 -15.34
CA PRO A 140 -17.09 -4.19 -15.34
C PRO A 140 -16.31 -4.28 -14.01
N ASP A 141 -15.88 -5.48 -13.69
CA ASP A 141 -14.96 -5.72 -12.58
C ASP A 141 -13.67 -4.93 -12.78
N TRP A 142 -13.34 -4.08 -11.80
CA TRP A 142 -12.13 -3.30 -11.83
C TRP A 142 -11.00 -3.97 -11.07
N PHE A 143 -9.82 -3.91 -11.61
CA PHE A 143 -8.61 -4.39 -10.98
C PHE A 143 -7.42 -3.49 -11.29
N GLY A 144 -6.41 -3.51 -10.43
CA GLY A 144 -5.19 -2.76 -10.62
C GLY A 144 -3.96 -3.66 -10.56
N THR A 145 -2.96 -3.30 -11.31
CA THR A 145 -1.65 -3.95 -11.28
C THR A 145 -0.58 -2.92 -10.93
N ILE A 146 0.27 -3.24 -9.97
CA ILE A 146 1.43 -2.40 -9.65
C ILE A 146 2.40 -2.37 -10.83
N ASN A 147 2.86 -1.18 -11.20
CA ASN A 147 3.90 -1.01 -12.21
C ASN A 147 5.27 -1.19 -11.57
N GLU A 148 6.05 -2.15 -12.04
CA GLU A 148 7.36 -2.48 -11.48
C GLU A 148 8.34 -1.29 -11.50
N GLY A 149 9.09 -1.11 -10.43
CA GLY A 149 10.08 -0.05 -10.30
C GLY A 149 9.50 1.36 -10.22
N THR A 150 8.21 1.49 -9.93
CA THR A 150 7.53 2.78 -9.85
C THR A 150 6.67 2.90 -8.59
N ALA A 151 6.20 4.11 -8.30
CA ALA A 151 5.21 4.39 -7.27
C ALA A 151 3.80 4.57 -7.89
N THR A 152 3.43 3.66 -8.81
CA THR A 152 2.16 3.74 -9.55
C THR A 152 1.52 2.37 -9.76
N ALA A 153 0.20 2.38 -9.98
CA ALA A 153 -0.55 1.20 -10.39
C ALA A 153 -1.42 1.51 -11.61
N SER A 154 -1.39 0.62 -12.60
CA SER A 154 -2.29 0.68 -13.75
C SER A 154 -3.63 0.08 -13.41
N LEU A 155 -4.72 0.81 -13.65
CA LEU A 155 -6.08 0.33 -13.48
C LEU A 155 -6.63 -0.21 -14.80
N ARG A 156 -7.38 -1.30 -14.69
CA ARG A 156 -8.02 -1.98 -15.82
C ARG A 156 -9.41 -2.46 -15.40
N TYR A 157 -10.24 -2.75 -16.37
CA TYR A 157 -11.53 -3.40 -16.14
C TYR A 157 -11.68 -4.62 -17.05
N GLY A 158 -12.44 -5.59 -16.60
CA GLY A 158 -12.77 -6.77 -17.38
C GLY A 158 -13.73 -6.44 -18.52
N ALA A 159 -13.32 -6.60 -19.76
CA ALA A 159 -14.19 -6.44 -20.93
C ALA A 159 -14.79 -7.80 -21.30
N GLY A 160 -15.71 -8.33 -20.49
CA GLY A 160 -16.55 -9.50 -20.78
C GLY A 160 -15.98 -10.56 -21.73
N GLY A 161 -15.26 -11.54 -21.22
CA GLY A 161 -15.07 -12.84 -21.92
C GLY A 161 -13.86 -13.02 -22.83
N THR A 162 -13.01 -12.01 -23.07
CA THR A 162 -11.86 -12.16 -23.99
C THR A 162 -10.49 -12.05 -23.33
N GLY A 163 -10.41 -11.96 -22.02
CA GLY A 163 -9.14 -11.92 -21.27
C GLY A 163 -8.29 -10.64 -21.47
N SER A 164 -8.76 -9.70 -22.25
CA SER A 164 -8.12 -8.41 -22.47
C SER A 164 -8.87 -7.34 -21.67
N GLY A 165 -8.23 -6.74 -20.70
CA GLY A 165 -8.79 -5.58 -20.02
C GLY A 165 -9.07 -4.44 -20.99
N GLY A 166 -10.10 -3.63 -20.72
CA GLY A 166 -10.49 -2.51 -21.57
C GLY A 166 -9.31 -1.59 -21.88
N SER A 167 -9.18 -1.17 -23.13
CA SER A 167 -8.04 -0.41 -23.62
C SER A 167 -8.04 1.07 -23.21
N SER A 168 -9.17 1.57 -22.69
CA SER A 168 -9.33 2.98 -22.34
C SER A 168 -10.14 3.15 -21.04
N PRO A 169 -9.64 2.64 -19.89
CA PRO A 169 -10.39 2.69 -18.65
C PRO A 169 -10.71 4.12 -18.16
N ALA A 170 -9.91 5.10 -18.54
CA ALA A 170 -10.16 6.49 -18.17
C ALA A 170 -11.48 7.04 -18.71
N ASN A 171 -11.97 6.54 -19.85
CA ASN A 171 -13.25 6.99 -20.44
C ASN A 171 -14.47 6.65 -19.58
N GLN A 172 -14.29 5.78 -18.58
CA GLN A 172 -15.37 5.36 -17.68
C GLN A 172 -15.50 6.27 -16.45
N ILE A 173 -14.53 7.14 -16.21
CA ILE A 173 -14.47 7.98 -15.00
C ILE A 173 -15.23 9.26 -15.23
N ASP A 174 -16.10 9.60 -14.28
CA ASP A 174 -16.86 10.87 -14.26
C ASP A 174 -16.65 11.61 -12.93
N GLY A 175 -17.01 12.89 -12.90
CA GLY A 175 -16.96 13.71 -11.68
C GLY A 175 -17.93 13.19 -10.62
N GLY A 176 -17.50 13.20 -9.36
CA GLY A 176 -18.27 12.65 -8.24
C GLY A 176 -18.19 11.14 -8.08
N SER A 177 -17.39 10.45 -8.91
CA SER A 177 -17.10 9.02 -8.70
C SER A 177 -16.27 8.82 -7.46
N PHE A 178 -16.55 7.75 -6.70
CA PHE A 178 -15.71 7.26 -5.61
C PHE A 178 -15.03 5.97 -6.01
N MET A 179 -13.74 5.90 -5.82
CA MET A 179 -12.96 4.69 -5.98
C MET A 179 -12.48 4.20 -4.62
N GLN A 180 -12.93 3.01 -4.21
CA GLN A 180 -12.47 2.33 -3.01
C GLN A 180 -11.56 1.17 -3.41
N PHE A 181 -10.46 0.98 -2.70
CA PHE A 181 -9.54 -0.09 -3.04
C PHE A 181 -8.72 -0.58 -1.85
N SER A 182 -8.20 -1.78 -2.02
CA SER A 182 -7.17 -2.37 -1.18
C SER A 182 -6.24 -3.20 -2.05
N MET A 183 -4.94 -3.05 -1.85
CA MET A 183 -3.94 -3.85 -2.54
C MET A 183 -2.65 -3.95 -1.74
N SER A 184 -1.84 -4.94 -2.06
CA SER A 184 -0.52 -5.12 -1.46
C SER A 184 0.56 -5.30 -2.52
N TYR A 185 1.77 -4.85 -2.22
CA TYR A 185 2.92 -5.02 -3.11
C TYR A 185 4.23 -5.11 -2.31
N ILE A 186 5.32 -5.50 -2.97
CA ILE A 186 6.66 -5.50 -2.38
C ILE A 186 7.37 -4.21 -2.77
N ALA A 187 7.87 -3.48 -1.80
CA ALA A 187 8.68 -2.29 -2.03
C ALA A 187 10.09 -2.65 -2.52
N ALA A 188 10.70 -1.73 -3.23
CA ALA A 188 12.14 -1.77 -3.48
C ALA A 188 12.90 -1.72 -2.14
N THR A 189 14.07 -2.33 -2.12
CA THR A 189 15.03 -2.26 -0.99
C THR A 189 15.76 -0.93 -1.03
#